data_97bc448ff0a176aa34eb42c382993909
#
_entry.id   97bc448ff0a176aa34eb42c382993909
#
_cell.length_a   1.000
_cell.length_b   1.000
_cell.length_c   1.000
_cell.angle_alpha   90.00
_cell.angle_beta   90.00
_cell.angle_gamma   90.00
#
_symmetry.space_group_name_H-M   'P 1'
#
loop_
_entity.id
_entity.type
_entity.pdbx_description
1 polymer ?
#
loop_
_entity_poly.entity_id
_entity_poly.type
_entity_poly.pdbx_seq_one_letter_code
_entity_poly.pdbx_strand_id
1 'polypeptide(L)'
;MKLYMVPLAPNPTKVMLYIAEREQLGVHMDIEQIVVNTVKGRHKEPEHLARNPFGTVPALELDDGTFLVESLAIVEYLEAKFPKATLYVGTPEKIGKAKDLERIIDLRLGGPMGTYGHATNSPLGRPPEPEKAAQCLAAMQAPLDYLEQLLSDGRPLLGGDQVNVADCTLQSSLQFMRFVEVDVFGDRPLLRAWDERYRARPAAQAVLKW
;
A
#
# COMPACT_ATOMS: atom_id res chain seq x y z
N MET A 1 10.98 -11.27 13.73
CA MET A 1 11.07 -9.95 13.05
C MET A 1 10.10 -8.95 13.68
N LYS A 2 10.32 -7.62 13.49
CA LYS A 2 9.40 -6.58 14.00
C LYS A 2 9.10 -5.54 12.92
N LEU A 3 7.83 -5.25 12.69
CA LEU A 3 7.37 -4.23 11.74
C LEU A 3 6.97 -2.96 12.50
N TYR A 4 7.80 -1.92 12.41
CA TYR A 4 7.50 -0.58 12.93
C TYR A 4 6.60 0.16 11.92
N MET A 5 5.37 0.42 12.30
CA MET A 5 4.34 0.90 11.38
C MET A 5 3.36 1.87 12.05
N VAL A 6 2.50 2.48 11.29
CA VAL A 6 1.29 3.16 11.77
C VAL A 6 0.11 2.74 10.88
N PRO A 7 -1.02 2.33 11.46
CA PRO A 7 -2.25 2.08 10.68
C PRO A 7 -2.64 3.33 9.88
N LEU A 8 -3.31 3.15 8.75
CA LEU A 8 -3.80 4.19 7.83
C LEU A 8 -2.73 4.80 6.91
N ALA A 9 -1.46 4.87 7.30
CA ALA A 9 -0.43 5.34 6.39
C ALA A 9 -0.24 4.35 5.23
N PRO A 10 -0.20 4.82 3.96
CA PRO A 10 -0.21 3.93 2.79
C PRO A 10 0.90 2.87 2.80
N ASN A 11 2.15 3.28 2.95
CA ASN A 11 3.28 2.36 2.88
C ASN A 11 3.29 1.26 3.97
N PRO A 12 3.02 1.54 5.26
CA PRO A 12 2.79 0.49 6.25
C PRO A 12 1.60 -0.40 5.90
N THR A 13 0.47 0.18 5.49
CA THR A 13 -0.74 -0.58 5.16
C THR A 13 -0.50 -1.56 4.00
N LYS A 14 0.30 -1.18 2.99
CA LYS A 14 0.76 -2.10 1.92
C LYS A 14 1.39 -3.37 2.50
N VAL A 15 2.34 -3.21 3.42
CA VAL A 15 3.03 -4.35 4.05
C VAL A 15 2.08 -5.17 4.93
N MET A 16 1.22 -4.51 5.69
CA MET A 16 0.23 -5.18 6.55
C MET A 16 -0.77 -6.00 5.72
N LEU A 17 -1.29 -5.44 4.62
CA LEU A 17 -2.17 -6.16 3.68
C LEU A 17 -1.45 -7.36 3.06
N TYR A 18 -0.21 -7.17 2.60
CA TYR A 18 0.59 -8.26 2.07
C TYR A 18 0.75 -9.41 3.09
N ILE A 19 1.11 -9.10 4.33
CA ILE A 19 1.25 -10.12 5.40
C ILE A 19 -0.10 -10.83 5.60
N ALA A 20 -1.21 -10.09 5.74
CA ALA A 20 -2.52 -10.66 5.98
C ALA A 20 -3.01 -11.54 4.81
N GLU A 21 -2.76 -11.15 3.54
CA GLU A 21 -3.09 -11.98 2.37
C GLU A 21 -2.27 -13.28 2.37
N ARG A 22 -1.00 -13.23 2.76
CA ARG A 22 -0.13 -14.41 2.87
C ARG A 22 -0.58 -15.34 4.01
N GLU A 23 -1.05 -14.79 5.13
CA GLU A 23 -1.63 -15.56 6.23
C GLU A 23 -2.90 -16.31 5.81
N GLN A 24 -3.77 -15.70 4.98
CA GLN A 24 -4.92 -16.38 4.37
C GLN A 24 -4.51 -17.56 3.47
N LEU A 25 -3.31 -17.54 2.94
CA LEU A 25 -2.73 -18.63 2.15
C LEU A 25 -1.96 -19.65 3.01
N GLY A 26 -2.05 -19.55 4.34
CA GLY A 26 -1.42 -20.45 5.29
C GLY A 26 0.08 -20.19 5.54
N VAL A 27 0.58 -19.00 5.20
CA VAL A 27 1.97 -18.61 5.48
C VAL A 27 2.03 -17.80 6.76
N HIS A 28 2.50 -18.39 7.84
CA HIS A 28 2.70 -17.69 9.10
C HIS A 28 4.12 -17.11 9.17
N MET A 29 4.24 -15.78 9.35
CA MET A 29 5.52 -15.08 9.25
C MET A 29 6.13 -14.68 10.60
N ASP A 30 5.37 -14.75 11.69
CA ASP A 30 5.80 -14.37 13.05
C ASP A 30 6.45 -12.96 13.08
N ILE A 31 5.68 -11.95 12.63
CA ILE A 31 6.10 -10.55 12.59
C ILE A 31 5.31 -9.77 13.64
N GLU A 32 6.01 -9.33 14.68
CA GLU A 32 5.45 -8.41 15.69
C GLU A 32 5.18 -7.03 15.04
N GLN A 33 3.98 -6.48 15.19
CA GLN A 33 3.64 -5.14 14.70
C GLN A 33 3.73 -4.11 15.82
N ILE A 34 4.60 -3.10 15.65
CA ILE A 34 4.86 -2.06 16.66
C ILE A 34 4.42 -0.70 16.09
N VAL A 35 3.48 -0.04 16.79
CA VAL A 35 2.95 1.25 16.34
C VAL A 35 3.92 2.39 16.64
N VAL A 36 4.31 3.11 15.57
CA VAL A 36 5.07 4.37 15.66
C VAL A 36 4.11 5.53 15.41
N ASN A 37 3.75 6.25 16.47
CA ASN A 37 2.78 7.35 16.38
C ASN A 37 3.36 8.55 15.62
N THR A 38 3.06 8.65 14.33
CA THR A 38 3.56 9.72 13.46
C THR A 38 2.91 11.08 13.75
N VAL A 39 1.67 11.10 14.23
CA VAL A 39 0.97 12.34 14.64
C VAL A 39 1.65 12.98 15.84
N LYS A 40 2.16 12.18 16.79
CA LYS A 40 2.96 12.65 17.93
C LYS A 40 4.44 12.86 17.59
N GLY A 41 4.85 12.75 16.33
CA GLY A 41 6.21 12.96 15.90
C GLY A 41 7.20 11.83 16.25
N ARG A 42 6.74 10.68 16.78
CA ARG A 42 7.60 9.58 17.21
C ARG A 42 8.52 9.04 16.11
N HIS A 43 8.13 9.17 14.85
CA HIS A 43 8.95 8.81 13.69
C HIS A 43 10.16 9.73 13.46
N LYS A 44 10.25 10.85 14.17
CA LYS A 44 11.39 11.80 14.14
C LYS A 44 12.26 11.74 15.39
N GLU A 45 11.93 10.90 16.36
CA GLU A 45 12.74 10.71 17.55
C GLU A 45 14.00 9.89 17.27
N PRO A 46 15.09 10.10 18.05
CA PRO A 46 16.36 9.41 17.84
C PRO A 46 16.23 7.89 17.76
N GLU A 47 15.35 7.31 18.57
CA GLU A 47 15.11 5.87 18.59
C GLU A 47 14.60 5.35 17.24
N HIS A 48 13.66 6.05 16.60
CA HIS A 48 13.16 5.65 15.29
C HIS A 48 14.13 6.01 14.16
N LEU A 49 14.83 7.15 14.28
CA LEU A 49 15.86 7.56 13.31
C LEU A 49 17.03 6.59 13.25
N ALA A 50 17.34 5.90 14.35
CA ALA A 50 18.31 4.81 14.37
C ALA A 50 17.86 3.58 13.55
N ARG A 51 16.54 3.35 13.41
CA ARG A 51 15.94 2.28 12.57
C ARG A 51 15.80 2.71 11.13
N ASN A 52 15.34 3.94 10.91
CA ASN A 52 15.09 4.52 9.60
C ASN A 52 15.55 5.99 9.58
N PRO A 53 16.72 6.29 8.99
CA PRO A 53 17.30 7.63 8.99
C PRO A 53 16.46 8.66 8.24
N PHE A 54 15.53 8.23 7.39
CA PHE A 54 14.60 9.12 6.70
C PHE A 54 13.43 9.56 7.60
N GLY A 55 13.25 8.94 8.76
CA GLY A 55 12.16 9.22 9.69
C GLY A 55 10.80 9.02 9.04
N THR A 56 10.62 7.89 8.39
CA THR A 56 9.37 7.44 7.76
C THR A 56 8.99 6.05 8.29
N VAL A 57 7.80 5.59 7.96
CA VAL A 57 7.31 4.24 8.23
C VAL A 57 6.83 3.60 6.91
N PRO A 58 6.93 2.28 6.76
CA PRO A 58 7.38 1.28 7.73
C PRO A 58 8.90 1.17 7.86
N ALA A 59 9.34 0.44 8.90
CA ALA A 59 10.66 -0.15 8.98
C ALA A 59 10.50 -1.60 9.47
N LEU A 60 11.18 -2.55 8.85
CA LEU A 60 11.21 -3.96 9.27
C LEU A 60 12.57 -4.27 9.89
N GLU A 61 12.56 -4.63 11.17
CA GLU A 61 13.72 -5.18 11.89
C GLU A 61 13.84 -6.66 11.55
N LEU A 62 14.96 -7.04 10.97
CA LEU A 62 15.29 -8.40 10.62
C LEU A 62 15.79 -9.20 11.83
N ASP A 63 15.95 -10.51 11.68
CA ASP A 63 16.39 -11.38 12.77
C ASP A 63 17.86 -11.14 13.16
N ASP A 64 18.66 -10.53 12.30
CA ASP A 64 20.04 -10.12 12.54
C ASP A 64 20.19 -8.69 13.14
N GLY A 65 19.06 -8.00 13.39
CA GLY A 65 19.02 -6.66 13.94
C GLY A 65 19.20 -5.54 12.91
N THR A 66 19.34 -5.85 11.62
CA THR A 66 19.36 -4.85 10.55
C THR A 66 17.94 -4.43 10.13
N PHE A 67 17.82 -3.37 9.31
CA PHE A 67 16.52 -2.81 8.95
C PHE A 67 16.32 -2.69 7.45
N LEU A 68 15.11 -2.97 6.99
CA LEU A 68 14.59 -2.58 5.68
C LEU A 68 13.58 -1.46 5.87
N VAL A 69 13.66 -0.39 5.06
CA VAL A 69 12.89 0.83 5.27
C VAL A 69 11.97 1.24 4.11
N GLU A 70 12.05 0.52 3.00
CA GLU A 70 11.16 0.71 1.84
C GLU A 70 10.09 -0.37 1.79
N SER A 71 8.82 0.01 1.69
CA SER A 71 7.68 -0.91 1.79
C SER A 71 7.72 -2.03 0.74
N LEU A 72 8.09 -1.73 -0.50
CA LEU A 72 8.20 -2.75 -1.54
C LEU A 72 9.41 -3.67 -1.31
N ALA A 73 10.55 -3.13 -0.87
CA ALA A 73 11.71 -3.94 -0.52
C ALA A 73 11.42 -4.91 0.64
N ILE A 74 10.62 -4.46 1.62
CA ILE A 74 10.12 -5.32 2.70
C ILE A 74 9.28 -6.46 2.12
N VAL A 75 8.33 -6.18 1.24
CA VAL A 75 7.50 -7.19 0.57
C VAL A 75 8.37 -8.18 -0.21
N GLU A 76 9.31 -7.70 -1.01
CA GLU A 76 10.19 -8.56 -1.81
C GLU A 76 11.11 -9.42 -0.95
N TYR A 77 11.59 -8.90 0.17
CA TYR A 77 12.33 -9.69 1.16
C TYR A 77 11.47 -10.82 1.74
N LEU A 78 10.23 -10.51 2.14
CA LEU A 78 9.30 -11.50 2.70
C LEU A 78 8.91 -12.55 1.64
N GLU A 79 8.75 -12.19 0.37
CA GLU A 79 8.55 -13.13 -0.73
C GLU A 79 9.73 -14.11 -0.87
N ALA A 80 10.95 -13.61 -0.78
CA ALA A 80 12.16 -14.43 -0.87
C ALA A 80 12.36 -15.30 0.38
N LYS A 81 12.09 -14.76 1.57
CA LYS A 81 12.24 -15.48 2.84
C LYS A 81 11.19 -16.58 3.01
N PHE A 82 9.98 -16.37 2.51
CA PHE A 82 8.85 -17.30 2.60
C PHE A 82 8.34 -17.68 1.20
N PRO A 83 9.04 -18.55 0.46
CA PRO A 83 8.75 -18.80 -0.96
C PRO A 83 7.47 -19.62 -1.22
N LYS A 84 6.82 -20.15 -0.18
CA LYS A 84 5.55 -20.88 -0.34
C LYS A 84 4.39 -19.87 -0.48
N ALA A 85 3.43 -20.18 -1.36
CA ALA A 85 2.22 -19.41 -1.58
C ALA A 85 2.48 -17.91 -1.89
N THR A 86 3.47 -17.62 -2.73
CA THR A 86 3.85 -16.28 -3.20
C THR A 86 2.67 -15.52 -3.80
N LEU A 87 2.67 -14.19 -3.69
CA LEU A 87 1.72 -13.33 -4.43
C LEU A 87 2.22 -13.00 -5.85
N TYR A 88 3.41 -13.45 -6.24
CA TYR A 88 3.94 -13.36 -7.61
C TYR A 88 3.84 -14.73 -8.30
N VAL A 89 2.66 -15.06 -8.80
CA VAL A 89 2.36 -16.39 -9.36
C VAL A 89 2.47 -16.40 -10.88
N GLY A 90 3.07 -17.45 -11.45
CA GLY A 90 3.05 -17.73 -12.88
C GLY A 90 4.42 -17.71 -13.54
N THR A 91 4.44 -17.47 -14.85
CA THR A 91 5.68 -17.37 -15.64
C THR A 91 6.45 -16.09 -15.34
N PRO A 92 7.76 -16.01 -15.68
CA PRO A 92 8.53 -14.77 -15.52
C PRO A 92 7.85 -13.52 -16.11
N GLU A 93 7.15 -13.67 -17.24
CA GLU A 93 6.41 -12.57 -17.90
C GLU A 93 5.22 -12.12 -17.05
N LYS A 94 4.47 -13.06 -16.46
CA LYS A 94 3.35 -12.74 -15.55
C LYS A 94 3.86 -12.04 -14.29
N ILE A 95 4.93 -12.54 -13.71
CA ILE A 95 5.58 -11.93 -12.54
C ILE A 95 6.09 -10.52 -12.89
N GLY A 96 6.75 -10.36 -14.05
CA GLY A 96 7.22 -9.06 -14.52
C GLY A 96 6.07 -8.05 -14.65
N LYS A 97 4.96 -8.46 -15.28
CA LYS A 97 3.76 -7.60 -15.41
C LYS A 97 3.12 -7.25 -14.07
N ALA A 98 3.09 -8.18 -13.11
CA ALA A 98 2.58 -7.91 -11.77
C ALA A 98 3.44 -6.89 -11.02
N LYS A 99 4.77 -6.99 -11.14
CA LYS A 99 5.72 -6.03 -10.57
C LYS A 99 5.63 -4.66 -11.26
N ASP A 100 5.50 -4.63 -12.59
CA ASP A 100 5.32 -3.39 -13.36
C ASP A 100 4.02 -2.68 -12.94
N LEU A 101 2.92 -3.41 -12.80
CA LEU A 101 1.65 -2.87 -12.34
C LEU A 101 1.75 -2.29 -10.92
N GLU A 102 2.44 -2.99 -10.01
CA GLU A 102 2.72 -2.46 -8.66
C GLU A 102 3.48 -1.14 -8.72
N ARG A 103 4.53 -1.05 -9.56
CA ARG A 103 5.32 0.18 -9.72
C ARG A 103 4.50 1.32 -10.33
N ILE A 104 3.65 1.02 -11.30
CA ILE A 104 2.73 1.99 -11.90
C ILE A 104 1.82 2.57 -10.80
N ILE A 105 1.21 1.71 -9.99
CA ILE A 105 0.32 2.13 -8.91
C ILE A 105 1.07 2.94 -7.85
N ASP A 106 2.19 2.44 -7.36
CA ASP A 106 2.95 3.10 -6.30
C ASP A 106 3.44 4.50 -6.71
N LEU A 107 4.02 4.60 -7.90
CA LEU A 107 4.61 5.86 -8.38
C LEU A 107 3.57 6.83 -8.94
N ARG A 108 2.55 6.33 -9.66
CA ARG A 108 1.61 7.20 -10.40
C ARG A 108 0.28 7.42 -9.69
N LEU A 109 -0.02 6.63 -8.66
CA LEU A 109 -1.21 6.80 -7.81
C LEU A 109 -0.82 7.00 -6.34
N GLY A 110 -0.04 6.10 -5.75
CA GLY A 110 0.32 6.15 -4.33
C GLY A 110 1.02 7.45 -3.94
N GLY A 111 2.01 7.88 -4.72
CA GLY A 111 2.71 9.16 -4.52
C GLY A 111 1.78 10.37 -4.61
N PRO A 112 1.05 10.56 -5.73
CA PRO A 112 0.06 11.63 -5.86
C PRO A 112 -1.06 11.58 -4.82
N MET A 113 -1.63 10.41 -4.46
CA MET A 113 -2.64 10.28 -3.41
C MET A 113 -2.12 10.71 -2.05
N GLY A 114 -0.91 10.26 -1.69
CA GLY A 114 -0.27 10.69 -0.44
C GLY A 114 -0.03 12.20 -0.40
N THR A 115 0.46 12.76 -1.49
CA THR A 115 0.69 14.21 -1.62
C THR A 115 -0.62 14.98 -1.57
N TYR A 116 -1.65 14.53 -2.28
CA TYR A 116 -2.99 15.12 -2.27
C TYR A 116 -3.58 15.16 -0.85
N GLY A 117 -3.56 14.05 -0.13
CA GLY A 117 -4.08 13.99 1.24
C GLY A 117 -3.37 14.96 2.17
N HIS A 118 -2.05 15.09 2.06
CA HIS A 118 -1.30 16.07 2.83
C HIS A 118 -1.50 17.52 2.37
N ALA A 119 -1.83 17.75 1.11
CA ALA A 119 -2.12 19.09 0.57
C ALA A 119 -3.55 19.56 0.82
N THR A 120 -4.45 18.70 1.32
CA THR A 120 -5.85 19.02 1.60
C THR A 120 -6.19 18.90 3.08
N ASN A 121 -6.14 17.68 3.63
CA ASN A 121 -6.52 17.38 5.02
C ASN A 121 -5.41 16.56 5.70
N SER A 122 -4.27 17.18 5.92
CA SER A 122 -3.09 16.51 6.46
C SER A 122 -3.30 16.04 7.90
N PRO A 123 -3.19 14.73 8.20
CA PRO A 123 -3.21 14.25 9.58
C PRO A 123 -2.00 14.72 10.41
N LEU A 124 -0.99 15.30 9.74
CA LEU A 124 0.20 15.89 10.38
C LEU A 124 0.07 17.40 10.59
N GLY A 125 -1.12 17.99 10.41
CA GLY A 125 -1.37 19.42 10.62
C GLY A 125 -0.67 20.35 9.62
N ARG A 126 -0.30 19.86 8.43
CA ARG A 126 0.28 20.72 7.37
C ARG A 126 -0.78 21.64 6.82
N PRO A 127 -0.42 22.90 6.46
CA PRO A 127 -1.37 23.80 5.82
C PRO A 127 -1.81 23.29 4.44
N PRO A 128 -3.04 23.58 4.00
CA PRO A 128 -3.53 23.23 2.67
C PRO A 128 -2.70 23.89 1.56
N GLU A 129 -2.47 23.15 0.46
CA GLU A 129 -1.77 23.57 -0.75
C GLU A 129 -2.69 23.32 -1.98
N PRO A 130 -3.69 24.20 -2.27
CA PRO A 130 -4.73 23.93 -3.28
C PRO A 130 -4.21 23.66 -4.70
N GLU A 131 -3.20 24.40 -5.13
CA GLU A 131 -2.58 24.20 -6.46
C GLU A 131 -1.93 22.83 -6.58
N LYS A 132 -1.23 22.42 -5.56
CA LYS A 132 -0.59 21.09 -5.49
C LYS A 132 -1.62 19.97 -5.45
N ALA A 133 -2.70 20.16 -4.70
CA ALA A 133 -3.82 19.24 -4.68
C ALA A 133 -4.44 19.08 -6.08
N ALA A 134 -4.70 20.18 -6.79
CA ALA A 134 -5.23 20.16 -8.15
C ALA A 134 -4.26 19.42 -9.13
N GLN A 135 -2.96 19.66 -9.04
CA GLN A 135 -1.96 18.97 -9.84
C GLN A 135 -1.97 17.45 -9.57
N CYS A 136 -2.07 17.04 -8.30
CA CYS A 136 -2.15 15.62 -7.94
C CYS A 136 -3.42 14.97 -8.50
N LEU A 137 -4.58 15.63 -8.40
CA LEU A 137 -5.82 15.11 -8.99
C LEU A 137 -5.70 14.90 -10.50
N ALA A 138 -5.13 15.89 -11.20
CA ALA A 138 -4.91 15.80 -12.65
C ALA A 138 -3.95 14.63 -12.99
N ALA A 139 -2.87 14.48 -12.24
CA ALA A 139 -1.88 13.43 -12.46
C ALA A 139 -2.44 12.00 -12.26
N MET A 140 -3.44 11.84 -11.39
CA MET A 140 -4.06 10.55 -11.11
C MET A 140 -5.03 10.07 -12.20
N GLN A 141 -5.55 10.96 -13.07
CA GLN A 141 -6.61 10.58 -14.02
C GLN A 141 -6.18 9.46 -14.98
N ALA A 142 -5.09 9.65 -15.70
CA ALA A 142 -4.62 8.66 -16.67
C ALA A 142 -4.29 7.28 -16.06
N PRO A 143 -3.58 7.17 -14.92
CA PRO A 143 -3.38 5.87 -14.29
C PRO A 143 -4.67 5.25 -13.71
N LEU A 144 -5.65 6.03 -13.28
CA LEU A 144 -6.96 5.49 -12.90
C LEU A 144 -7.73 4.96 -14.11
N ASP A 145 -7.71 5.67 -15.26
CA ASP A 145 -8.29 5.20 -16.52
C ASP A 145 -7.62 3.90 -17.01
N TYR A 146 -6.30 3.82 -16.86
CA TYR A 146 -5.56 2.60 -17.17
C TYR A 146 -6.04 1.40 -16.33
N LEU A 147 -6.27 1.58 -15.03
CA LEU A 147 -6.78 0.52 -14.17
C LEU A 147 -8.23 0.15 -14.49
N GLU A 148 -9.08 1.13 -14.80
CA GLU A 148 -10.45 0.88 -15.27
C GLU A 148 -10.45 0.02 -16.54
N GLN A 149 -9.61 0.39 -17.51
CA GLN A 149 -9.43 -0.40 -18.73
C GLN A 149 -8.88 -1.80 -18.47
N LEU A 150 -7.90 -1.93 -17.54
CA LEU A 150 -7.34 -3.24 -17.18
C LEU A 150 -8.42 -4.19 -16.64
N LEU A 151 -9.38 -3.66 -15.88
CA LEU A 151 -10.48 -4.44 -15.29
C LEU A 151 -11.59 -4.76 -16.28
N SER A 152 -11.58 -4.19 -17.49
CA SER A 152 -12.60 -4.43 -18.52
C SER A 152 -12.60 -5.84 -19.10
N ASP A 153 -11.55 -6.62 -18.87
CA ASP A 153 -11.49 -8.04 -19.24
C ASP A 153 -12.27 -8.95 -18.27
N GLY A 154 -12.89 -8.39 -17.24
CA GLY A 154 -13.73 -9.11 -16.27
C GLY A 154 -12.96 -9.75 -15.11
N ARG A 155 -11.65 -9.50 -15.00
CA ARG A 155 -10.87 -10.03 -13.88
C ARG A 155 -11.38 -9.53 -12.53
N PRO A 156 -11.45 -10.39 -11.50
CA PRO A 156 -11.94 -9.99 -10.18
C PRO A 156 -10.95 -9.12 -9.40
N LEU A 157 -9.65 -9.30 -9.61
CA LEU A 157 -8.55 -8.60 -8.92
C LEU A 157 -7.54 -8.09 -9.94
N LEU A 158 -6.67 -7.16 -9.55
CA LEU A 158 -5.61 -6.66 -10.43
C LEU A 158 -4.64 -7.78 -10.85
N GLY A 159 -4.44 -8.76 -9.99
CA GLY A 159 -3.68 -9.98 -10.28
C GLY A 159 -4.38 -11.00 -11.17
N GLY A 160 -5.63 -10.78 -11.55
CA GLY A 160 -6.49 -11.76 -12.20
C GLY A 160 -7.39 -12.49 -11.18
N ASP A 161 -7.38 -13.82 -11.15
CA ASP A 161 -8.17 -14.60 -10.18
C ASP A 161 -7.55 -14.63 -8.77
N GLN A 162 -6.29 -14.24 -8.65
CA GLN A 162 -5.56 -14.22 -7.39
C GLN A 162 -5.07 -12.81 -7.08
N VAL A 163 -5.06 -12.49 -5.78
CA VAL A 163 -4.48 -11.25 -5.30
C VAL A 163 -2.99 -11.20 -5.60
N ASN A 164 -2.49 -10.03 -5.93
CA ASN A 164 -1.07 -9.75 -6.04
C ASN A 164 -0.67 -8.49 -5.23
N VAL A 165 0.61 -8.15 -5.24
CA VAL A 165 1.13 -7.00 -4.49
C VAL A 165 0.54 -5.66 -4.99
N ALA A 166 0.17 -5.56 -6.28
CA ALA A 166 -0.47 -4.36 -6.84
C ALA A 166 -1.84 -4.09 -6.20
N ASP A 167 -2.62 -5.15 -5.89
CA ASP A 167 -3.88 -5.02 -5.15
C ASP A 167 -3.63 -4.43 -3.75
N CYS A 168 -2.62 -4.91 -3.03
CA CYS A 168 -2.25 -4.39 -1.71
C CYS A 168 -1.82 -2.93 -1.79
N THR A 169 -1.03 -2.56 -2.80
CA THR A 169 -0.52 -1.20 -3.01
C THR A 169 -1.64 -0.22 -3.31
N LEU A 170 -2.58 -0.58 -4.19
CA LEU A 170 -3.71 0.30 -4.52
C LEU A 170 -4.62 0.48 -3.30
N GLN A 171 -4.99 -0.61 -2.63
CA GLN A 171 -5.87 -0.53 -1.44
C GLN A 171 -5.26 0.27 -0.30
N SER A 172 -3.96 0.17 -0.09
CA SER A 172 -3.29 0.96 0.94
C SER A 172 -3.38 2.47 0.66
N SER A 173 -3.29 2.86 -0.60
CA SER A 173 -3.42 4.26 -1.02
C SER A 173 -4.87 4.75 -0.97
N LEU A 174 -5.82 3.93 -1.41
CA LEU A 174 -7.25 4.23 -1.34
C LEU A 174 -7.77 4.33 0.11
N GLN A 175 -7.23 3.54 1.04
CA GLN A 175 -7.55 3.71 2.45
C GLN A 175 -7.20 5.13 2.94
N PHE A 176 -6.06 5.67 2.52
CA PHE A 176 -5.68 7.03 2.88
C PHE A 176 -6.61 8.08 2.24
N MET A 177 -7.06 7.85 1.00
CA MET A 177 -8.05 8.74 0.36
C MET A 177 -9.39 8.72 1.11
N ARG A 178 -9.86 7.56 1.56
CA ARG A 178 -11.06 7.47 2.42
C ARG A 178 -10.87 8.20 3.75
N PHE A 179 -9.71 8.06 4.36
CA PHE A 179 -9.40 8.76 5.61
C PHE A 179 -9.44 10.29 5.46
N VAL A 180 -9.01 10.83 4.31
CA VAL A 180 -9.12 12.28 4.02
C VAL A 180 -10.44 12.65 3.31
N GLU A 181 -11.40 11.72 3.24
CA GLU A 181 -12.77 11.91 2.72
C GLU A 181 -12.81 12.31 1.23
N VAL A 182 -11.96 11.70 0.41
CA VAL A 182 -11.88 11.96 -1.03
C VAL A 182 -12.25 10.74 -1.85
N ASP A 183 -13.25 10.88 -2.72
CA ASP A 183 -13.54 9.91 -3.78
C ASP A 183 -12.68 10.21 -5.01
N VAL A 184 -11.77 9.30 -5.33
CA VAL A 184 -10.89 9.40 -6.50
C VAL A 184 -11.39 8.62 -7.71
N PHE A 185 -12.45 7.80 -7.55
CA PHE A 185 -12.92 6.92 -8.61
C PHE A 185 -13.60 7.68 -9.76
N GLY A 186 -14.34 8.75 -9.45
CA GLY A 186 -15.13 9.45 -10.45
C GLY A 186 -16.05 8.47 -11.22
N ASP A 187 -16.05 8.55 -12.55
CA ASP A 187 -16.86 7.70 -13.43
C ASP A 187 -16.07 6.43 -13.85
N ARG A 188 -15.66 5.61 -12.84
CA ARG A 188 -14.91 4.36 -13.03
C ARG A 188 -15.59 3.22 -12.27
N PRO A 189 -16.67 2.65 -12.82
CA PRO A 189 -17.48 1.64 -12.14
C PRO A 189 -16.75 0.31 -11.91
N LEU A 190 -15.86 -0.11 -12.81
CA LEU A 190 -15.11 -1.37 -12.65
C LEU A 190 -14.08 -1.27 -11.53
N LEU A 191 -13.41 -0.13 -11.44
CA LEU A 191 -12.45 0.12 -10.37
C LEU A 191 -13.15 0.24 -9.01
N ARG A 192 -14.32 0.86 -8.94
CA ARG A 192 -15.15 0.91 -7.74
C ARG A 192 -15.63 -0.49 -7.32
N ALA A 193 -16.09 -1.31 -8.26
CA ALA A 193 -16.48 -2.68 -8.01
C ALA A 193 -15.30 -3.57 -7.57
N TRP A 194 -14.10 -3.32 -8.09
CA TRP A 194 -12.87 -3.96 -7.62
C TRP A 194 -12.57 -3.55 -6.16
N ASP A 195 -12.66 -2.27 -5.82
CA ASP A 195 -12.43 -1.78 -4.45
C ASP A 195 -13.37 -2.45 -3.44
N GLU A 196 -14.67 -2.49 -3.73
CA GLU A 196 -15.67 -3.15 -2.90
C GLU A 196 -15.34 -4.64 -2.70
N ARG A 197 -15.01 -5.34 -3.77
CA ARG A 197 -14.65 -6.76 -3.77
C ARG A 197 -13.39 -7.04 -2.97
N TYR A 198 -12.34 -6.21 -3.15
CA TYR A 198 -11.11 -6.38 -2.38
C TYR A 198 -11.35 -6.13 -0.89
N ARG A 199 -12.09 -5.09 -0.52
CA ARG A 199 -12.41 -4.76 0.88
C ARG A 199 -13.25 -5.84 1.57
N ALA A 200 -14.03 -6.62 0.84
CA ALA A 200 -14.77 -7.76 1.38
C ALA A 200 -13.89 -8.97 1.75
N ARG A 201 -12.61 -8.97 1.36
CA ARG A 201 -11.67 -10.06 1.67
C ARG A 201 -11.33 -10.08 3.17
N PRO A 202 -11.17 -11.28 3.79
CA PRO A 202 -10.81 -11.38 5.21
C PRO A 202 -9.51 -10.63 5.56
N ALA A 203 -8.48 -10.70 4.71
CA ALA A 203 -7.23 -9.97 4.90
C ALA A 203 -7.44 -8.45 4.93
N ALA A 204 -8.26 -7.93 4.01
CA ALA A 204 -8.59 -6.51 3.96
C ALA A 204 -9.36 -6.07 5.20
N GLN A 205 -10.35 -6.85 5.64
CA GLN A 205 -11.15 -6.55 6.84
C GLN A 205 -10.32 -6.58 8.13
N ALA A 206 -9.29 -7.41 8.19
CA ALA A 206 -8.38 -7.46 9.34
C ALA A 206 -7.47 -6.21 9.44
N VAL A 207 -7.11 -5.62 8.31
CA VAL A 207 -6.11 -4.55 8.23
C VAL A 207 -6.72 -3.17 8.02
N LEU A 208 -7.65 -3.05 7.08
CA LEU A 208 -8.26 -1.76 6.73
C LEU A 208 -9.17 -1.24 7.84
N LYS A 209 -9.19 0.07 8.01
CA LYS A 209 -9.98 0.75 9.06
C LYS A 209 -11.17 1.52 8.48
N TRP A 210 -11.23 1.67 7.14
CA TRP A 210 -12.26 2.45 6.41
C TRP A 210 -12.78 1.70 5.18
#